data_7457895e0ba14ab171067b82b0fd7395
#
_entry.id   7457895e0ba14ab171067b82b0fd7395
#
_cell.length_a   1.000
_cell.length_b   1.000
_cell.length_c   1.000
_cell.angle_alpha   90.00
_cell.angle_beta   90.00
_cell.angle_gamma   90.00
#
_symmetry.space_group_name_H-M   'P 1'
#
loop_
_entity.id
_entity.type
_entity.pdbx_description
1 polymer ?
#
loop_
_entity_poly.entity_id
_entity_poly.type
_entity_poly.pdbx_seq_one_letter_code
_entity_poly.pdbx_strand_id
1 'polypeptide(L)'
;MEAIAKHDFTATAEDELSFRRSQILKILNMEDDMNWYRAELDSREGLIPSNYIEMKNHDWYYGRITRADAERLLMNKHEGAFLIRISESSPGDFSLSVKCSDGVQHFKVLRDAQGKFFLWVVKFNSLNELVEYHRTASVSRSQDVKLRDMVPEECLVQALYDFAPQEPGELEFKRGDVITVTDRTDQHWWHGEIGNRRGLFPSTYVTPYHS
;
A
#
# COMPACT_ATOMS: atom_id res chain seq x y z
N MET A 1 4.67 -9.80 0.55
CA MET A 1 3.72 -9.37 -0.50
C MET A 1 2.79 -10.51 -0.85
N GLU A 2 1.61 -10.22 -1.28
CA GLU A 2 0.62 -11.23 -1.67
C GLU A 2 0.24 -11.07 -3.13
N ALA A 3 -0.14 -12.19 -3.76
CA ALA A 3 -0.64 -12.22 -5.13
C ALA A 3 -1.81 -13.19 -5.23
N ILE A 4 -2.67 -12.97 -6.22
CA ILE A 4 -3.78 -13.87 -6.54
C ILE A 4 -3.43 -14.63 -7.81
N ALA A 5 -3.62 -15.95 -7.79
CA ALA A 5 -3.43 -16.78 -8.97
C ALA A 5 -4.52 -16.50 -10.01
N LYS A 6 -4.10 -16.23 -11.25
CA LYS A 6 -4.99 -16.03 -12.39
C LYS A 6 -5.33 -17.34 -13.10
N HIS A 7 -4.46 -18.33 -12.98
CA HIS A 7 -4.57 -19.62 -13.64
C HIS A 7 -4.10 -20.73 -12.70
N ASP A 8 -4.47 -21.96 -13.00
CA ASP A 8 -3.91 -23.13 -12.35
C ASP A 8 -2.49 -23.34 -12.85
N PHE A 9 -1.59 -23.75 -11.97
CA PHE A 9 -0.22 -24.12 -12.32
C PHE A 9 0.16 -25.43 -11.65
N THR A 10 0.66 -26.37 -12.43
CA THR A 10 1.18 -27.64 -11.93
C THR A 10 2.68 -27.65 -12.08
N ALA A 11 3.38 -27.82 -10.96
CA ALA A 11 4.83 -27.88 -10.92
C ALA A 11 5.35 -29.05 -11.77
N THR A 12 6.36 -28.77 -12.61
CA THR A 12 7.02 -29.77 -13.44
C THR A 12 8.44 -30.05 -12.95
N ALA A 13 8.96 -29.23 -12.04
CA ALA A 13 10.28 -29.40 -11.42
C ALA A 13 10.14 -29.38 -9.90
N GLU A 14 11.13 -29.93 -9.21
CA GLU A 14 11.10 -30.05 -7.73
C GLU A 14 11.13 -28.70 -7.01
N ASP A 15 11.72 -27.68 -7.63
CA ASP A 15 11.82 -26.34 -7.07
C ASP A 15 10.61 -25.47 -7.36
N GLU A 16 9.62 -25.97 -8.09
CA GLU A 16 8.41 -25.24 -8.44
C GLU A 16 7.27 -25.52 -7.46
N LEU A 17 6.35 -24.56 -7.33
CA LEU A 17 5.20 -24.62 -6.43
C LEU A 17 3.91 -24.68 -7.24
N SER A 18 3.12 -25.73 -7.02
CA SER A 18 1.80 -25.87 -7.66
C SER A 18 0.76 -25.01 -6.95
N PHE A 19 -0.16 -24.45 -7.70
CA PHE A 19 -1.26 -23.67 -7.15
C PHE A 19 -2.46 -23.70 -8.09
N ARG A 20 -3.61 -23.28 -7.57
CA ARG A 20 -4.85 -23.20 -8.33
C ARG A 20 -5.33 -21.76 -8.45
N ARG A 21 -6.11 -21.49 -9.50
CA ARG A 21 -6.74 -20.20 -9.73
C ARG A 21 -7.46 -19.71 -8.46
N SER A 22 -7.34 -18.43 -8.20
CA SER A 22 -7.94 -17.72 -7.06
C SER A 22 -7.26 -17.95 -5.71
N GLN A 23 -6.25 -18.80 -5.63
CA GLN A 23 -5.47 -18.94 -4.41
C GLN A 23 -4.60 -17.71 -4.17
N ILE A 24 -4.41 -17.38 -2.90
CA ILE A 24 -3.55 -16.27 -2.48
C ILE A 24 -2.19 -16.83 -2.11
N LEU A 25 -1.17 -16.27 -2.75
CA LEU A 25 0.23 -16.71 -2.56
C LEU A 25 1.01 -15.61 -1.86
N LYS A 26 1.88 -16.00 -0.94
CA LYS A 26 2.83 -15.08 -0.33
C LYS A 26 4.07 -15.03 -1.21
N ILE A 27 4.40 -13.84 -1.72
CA ILE A 27 5.56 -13.66 -2.59
C ILE A 27 6.77 -13.32 -1.73
N LEU A 28 7.81 -14.13 -1.86
CA LEU A 28 9.03 -14.02 -1.06
C LEU A 28 10.15 -13.28 -1.79
N ASN A 29 10.25 -13.47 -3.11
CA ASN A 29 11.31 -12.85 -3.92
C ASN A 29 10.82 -12.63 -5.35
N MET A 30 10.97 -11.39 -5.85
CA MET A 30 10.64 -10.99 -7.23
C MET A 30 11.87 -10.45 -7.98
N GLU A 31 13.01 -10.41 -7.32
CA GLU A 31 14.16 -9.65 -7.80
C GLU A 31 15.18 -10.50 -8.57
N ASP A 32 15.31 -11.77 -8.21
CA ASP A 32 16.30 -12.65 -8.81
C ASP A 32 15.96 -13.04 -10.25
N ASP A 33 14.67 -13.23 -10.53
CA ASP A 33 14.17 -13.57 -11.86
C ASP A 33 12.80 -12.91 -12.08
N MET A 34 12.66 -12.16 -13.17
CA MET A 34 11.42 -11.47 -13.50
C MET A 34 10.32 -12.42 -13.99
N ASN A 35 10.69 -13.61 -14.44
CA ASN A 35 9.75 -14.60 -14.96
C ASN A 35 9.30 -15.62 -13.92
N TRP A 36 10.11 -15.83 -12.89
CA TRP A 36 9.86 -16.81 -11.84
C TRP A 36 10.05 -16.19 -10.48
N TYR A 37 8.95 -16.07 -9.74
CA TYR A 37 8.99 -15.54 -8.39
C TYR A 37 9.05 -16.68 -7.39
N ARG A 38 9.72 -16.46 -6.27
CA ARG A 38 9.69 -17.39 -5.17
C ARG A 38 8.48 -17.08 -4.29
N ALA A 39 7.66 -18.08 -4.01
CA ALA A 39 6.42 -17.93 -3.28
C ALA A 39 6.21 -19.03 -2.24
N GLU A 40 5.31 -18.79 -1.32
CA GLU A 40 4.89 -19.74 -0.29
C GLU A 40 3.37 -19.91 -0.35
N LEU A 41 2.94 -21.16 -0.27
CA LEU A 41 1.53 -21.53 -0.18
C LEU A 41 1.40 -22.74 0.76
N ASP A 42 0.58 -22.60 1.81
CA ASP A 42 0.34 -23.67 2.79
C ASP A 42 1.65 -24.27 3.36
N SER A 43 2.59 -23.39 3.74
CA SER A 43 3.89 -23.73 4.31
C SER A 43 4.87 -24.42 3.34
N ARG A 44 4.55 -24.47 2.05
CA ARG A 44 5.46 -24.94 1.01
C ARG A 44 6.00 -23.75 0.23
N GLU A 45 7.28 -23.80 -0.08
CA GLU A 45 7.94 -22.78 -0.88
C GLU A 45 8.36 -23.33 -2.24
N GLY A 46 8.33 -22.48 -3.24
CA GLY A 46 8.81 -22.85 -4.56
C GLY A 46 8.70 -21.71 -5.56
N LEU A 47 9.16 -21.97 -6.77
CA LEU A 47 9.10 -21.02 -7.87
C LEU A 47 7.74 -21.08 -8.57
N ILE A 48 7.25 -19.91 -8.96
CA ILE A 48 5.98 -19.77 -9.68
C ILE A 48 6.18 -18.84 -10.89
N PRO A 49 5.44 -19.08 -12.00
CA PRO A 49 5.52 -18.18 -13.14
C PRO A 49 4.84 -16.84 -12.84
N SER A 50 5.56 -15.75 -13.05
CA SER A 50 5.08 -14.41 -12.71
C SER A 50 3.85 -13.97 -13.52
N ASN A 51 3.70 -14.50 -14.74
CA ASN A 51 2.56 -14.18 -15.60
C ASN A 51 1.28 -14.95 -15.24
N TYR A 52 1.32 -15.86 -14.27
CA TYR A 52 0.16 -16.60 -13.77
C TYR A 52 -0.47 -15.99 -12.55
N ILE A 53 0.11 -14.89 -12.05
CA ILE A 53 -0.37 -14.23 -10.85
C ILE A 53 -0.61 -12.75 -11.10
N GLU A 54 -1.50 -12.18 -10.29
CA GLU A 54 -1.72 -10.75 -10.21
C GLU A 54 -1.32 -10.27 -8.82
N MET A 55 -0.34 -9.35 -8.77
CA MET A 55 0.12 -8.81 -7.50
C MET A 55 -0.96 -7.94 -6.86
N LYS A 56 -1.19 -8.16 -5.57
CA LYS A 56 -1.96 -7.24 -4.75
C LYS A 56 -1.05 -6.09 -4.37
N ASN A 57 -0.97 -5.10 -5.24
CA ASN A 57 -0.16 -3.91 -4.98
C ASN A 57 -0.85 -3.03 -3.94
N HIS A 58 -0.14 -2.75 -2.87
CA HIS A 58 -0.57 -1.79 -1.89
C HIS A 58 0.14 -0.46 -2.13
N ASP A 59 -0.56 0.64 -1.89
CA ASP A 59 -0.01 1.98 -2.08
C ASP A 59 1.22 2.25 -1.19
N TRP A 60 1.40 1.48 -0.13
CA TRP A 60 2.51 1.64 0.79
C TRP A 60 3.78 0.86 0.39
N TYR A 61 3.74 0.01 -0.63
CA TYR A 61 4.93 -0.73 -1.07
C TYR A 61 5.64 0.04 -2.19
N TYR A 62 6.86 0.48 -1.92
CA TYR A 62 7.64 1.30 -2.84
C TYR A 62 8.85 0.55 -3.45
N GLY A 63 9.10 -0.69 -3.05
CA GLY A 63 10.18 -1.49 -3.62
C GLY A 63 11.56 -0.90 -3.39
N ARG A 64 12.33 -0.78 -4.46
CA ARG A 64 13.72 -0.30 -4.40
C ARG A 64 13.81 1.21 -4.46
N ILE A 65 13.54 1.86 -3.35
CA ILE A 65 13.87 3.28 -3.20
C ILE A 65 14.91 3.44 -2.09
N THR A 66 15.70 4.50 -2.16
CA THR A 66 16.72 4.76 -1.16
C THR A 66 16.11 5.26 0.14
N ARG A 67 16.86 5.13 1.23
CA ARG A 67 16.48 5.73 2.52
C ARG A 67 16.25 7.23 2.39
N ALA A 68 17.11 7.92 1.66
CA ALA A 68 17.01 9.36 1.44
C ALA A 68 15.75 9.73 0.66
N ASP A 69 15.37 8.94 -0.35
CA ASP A 69 14.15 9.15 -1.11
C ASP A 69 12.91 8.92 -0.26
N ALA A 70 12.93 7.89 0.59
CA ALA A 70 11.85 7.62 1.54
C ALA A 70 11.66 8.81 2.51
N GLU A 71 12.76 9.37 3.03
CA GLU A 71 12.71 10.54 3.90
C GLU A 71 12.10 11.75 3.19
N ARG A 72 12.49 12.00 1.95
CA ARG A 72 11.94 13.10 1.15
C ARG A 72 10.44 12.94 0.90
N LEU A 73 10.01 11.72 0.59
CA LEU A 73 8.60 11.44 0.36
C LEU A 73 7.75 11.66 1.61
N LEU A 74 8.25 11.26 2.78
CA LEU A 74 7.49 11.29 4.02
C LEU A 74 7.60 12.60 4.78
N MET A 75 8.62 13.41 4.52
CA MET A 75 8.92 14.61 5.31
C MET A 75 7.74 15.58 5.38
N ASN A 76 7.00 15.73 4.30
CA ASN A 76 5.87 16.65 4.19
C ASN A 76 4.51 15.99 4.44
N LYS A 77 4.51 14.73 4.88
CA LYS A 77 3.28 13.99 5.15
C LYS A 77 2.88 14.11 6.62
N HIS A 78 1.66 13.69 6.91
CA HIS A 78 1.17 13.66 8.29
C HIS A 78 1.89 12.60 9.12
N GLU A 79 1.84 12.75 10.42
CA GLU A 79 2.39 11.75 11.35
C GLU A 79 1.69 10.40 11.14
N GLY A 80 2.48 9.33 11.12
CA GLY A 80 2.01 7.98 10.85
C GLY A 80 2.07 7.59 9.38
N ALA A 81 2.26 8.53 8.46
CA ALA A 81 2.48 8.21 7.04
C ALA A 81 3.69 7.28 6.91
N PHE A 82 3.57 6.25 6.11
CA PHE A 82 4.59 5.20 6.05
C PHE A 82 4.72 4.62 4.65
N LEU A 83 5.84 3.93 4.45
CA LEU A 83 6.05 3.08 3.29
C LEU A 83 6.94 1.90 3.67
N ILE A 84 6.84 0.83 2.89
CA ILE A 84 7.77 -0.30 2.98
C ILE A 84 8.64 -0.30 1.73
N ARG A 85 9.94 -0.45 1.92
CA ARG A 85 10.94 -0.49 0.88
C ARG A 85 11.89 -1.67 1.09
N ILE A 86 12.60 -2.03 0.03
CA ILE A 86 13.65 -3.05 0.12
C ILE A 86 14.86 -2.41 0.78
N SER A 87 15.45 -3.09 1.76
CA SER A 87 16.61 -2.59 2.48
C SER A 87 17.83 -2.45 1.55
N GLU A 88 18.51 -1.31 1.63
CA GLU A 88 19.74 -1.08 0.87
C GLU A 88 20.91 -1.91 1.41
N SER A 89 20.96 -2.07 2.73
CA SER A 89 22.07 -2.76 3.41
C SER A 89 21.94 -4.28 3.39
N SER A 90 20.73 -4.78 3.23
CA SER A 90 20.45 -6.22 3.26
C SER A 90 19.42 -6.56 2.19
N PRO A 91 19.85 -6.77 0.92
CA PRO A 91 18.93 -7.17 -0.15
C PRO A 91 18.16 -8.43 0.23
N GLY A 92 16.85 -8.42 0.03
CA GLY A 92 15.94 -9.48 0.47
C GLY A 92 15.25 -9.19 1.79
N ASP A 93 15.72 -8.22 2.55
CA ASP A 93 15.05 -7.71 3.74
C ASP A 93 14.26 -6.44 3.42
N PHE A 94 13.32 -6.10 4.30
CA PHE A 94 12.49 -4.91 4.14
C PHE A 94 12.77 -3.91 5.25
N SER A 95 12.53 -2.64 4.94
CA SER A 95 12.56 -1.55 5.90
C SER A 95 11.24 -0.79 5.87
N LEU A 96 10.75 -0.45 7.05
CA LEU A 96 9.56 0.37 7.23
C LEU A 96 10.02 1.80 7.54
N SER A 97 9.63 2.75 6.71
CA SER A 97 9.91 4.17 6.92
C SER A 97 8.61 4.86 7.34
N VAL A 98 8.65 5.62 8.45
CA VAL A 98 7.45 6.20 9.07
C VAL A 98 7.71 7.65 9.44
N LYS A 99 6.76 8.53 9.14
CA LYS A 99 6.78 9.91 9.58
C LYS A 99 6.40 9.98 11.06
N CYS A 100 7.30 10.50 11.86
CA CYS A 100 7.09 10.74 13.29
C CYS A 100 7.04 12.25 13.56
N SER A 101 6.72 12.63 14.79
CA SER A 101 6.63 14.05 15.19
C SER A 101 7.93 14.81 14.99
N ASP A 102 9.06 14.14 15.14
CA ASP A 102 10.41 14.72 15.09
C ASP A 102 11.17 14.38 13.80
N GLY A 103 10.53 13.80 12.82
CA GLY A 103 11.16 13.44 11.53
C GLY A 103 10.73 12.07 11.04
N VAL A 104 11.51 11.50 10.13
CA VAL A 104 11.25 10.16 9.56
C VAL A 104 12.13 9.15 10.25
N GLN A 105 11.54 8.08 10.78
CA GLN A 105 12.26 6.96 11.36
C GLN A 105 12.19 5.74 10.46
N HIS A 106 13.23 4.91 10.52
CA HIS A 106 13.34 3.69 9.74
C HIS A 106 13.47 2.49 10.66
N PHE A 107 12.63 1.49 10.42
CA PHE A 107 12.62 0.25 11.20
C PHE A 107 12.97 -0.90 10.30
N LYS A 108 13.90 -1.73 10.73
CA LYS A 108 14.20 -2.96 10.01
C LYS A 108 13.10 -3.97 10.27
N VAL A 109 12.52 -4.51 9.21
CA VAL A 109 11.58 -5.62 9.32
C VAL A 109 12.41 -6.89 9.45
N LEU A 110 12.30 -7.53 10.61
CA LEU A 110 13.05 -8.74 10.92
C LEU A 110 12.31 -9.98 10.42
N ARG A 111 13.05 -11.05 10.21
CA ARG A 111 12.52 -12.30 9.72
C ARG A 111 13.06 -13.43 10.55
N ASP A 112 12.21 -14.35 11.01
CA ASP A 112 12.64 -15.50 11.77
C ASP A 112 12.96 -16.70 10.85
N ALA A 113 13.40 -17.80 11.45
CA ALA A 113 13.74 -19.02 10.72
C ALA A 113 12.55 -19.66 9.99
N GLN A 114 11.33 -19.32 10.37
CA GLN A 114 10.10 -19.80 9.76
C GLN A 114 9.54 -18.82 8.70
N GLY A 115 10.27 -17.75 8.41
CA GLY A 115 9.89 -16.75 7.43
C GLY A 115 8.84 -15.75 7.91
N LYS A 116 8.58 -15.69 9.21
CA LYS A 116 7.65 -14.71 9.77
C LYS A 116 8.30 -13.34 9.94
N PHE A 117 7.52 -12.30 9.70
CA PHE A 117 7.98 -10.91 9.82
C PHE A 117 7.64 -10.34 11.19
N PHE A 118 8.53 -9.51 11.72
CA PHE A 118 8.28 -8.84 13.00
C PHE A 118 9.13 -7.58 13.15
N LEU A 119 8.66 -6.66 13.98
CA LEU A 119 9.45 -5.48 14.40
C LEU A 119 10.00 -5.66 15.81
N TRP A 120 9.21 -6.21 16.71
CA TRP A 120 9.55 -6.36 18.11
C TRP A 120 9.34 -7.80 18.59
N VAL A 121 8.16 -8.12 19.09
CA VAL A 121 7.84 -9.41 19.69
C VAL A 121 6.80 -10.19 18.89
N VAL A 122 5.75 -9.51 18.47
CA VAL A 122 4.64 -10.13 17.73
C VAL A 122 5.09 -10.44 16.31
N LYS A 123 4.85 -11.67 15.87
CA LYS A 123 5.25 -12.18 14.56
C LYS A 123 4.06 -12.31 13.62
N PHE A 124 4.30 -12.06 12.34
CA PHE A 124 3.26 -12.04 11.30
C PHE A 124 3.68 -12.92 10.12
N ASN A 125 2.69 -13.52 9.48
CA ASN A 125 2.94 -14.36 8.31
C ASN A 125 3.26 -13.55 7.05
N SER A 126 2.80 -12.31 6.98
CA SER A 126 3.02 -11.44 5.81
C SER A 126 3.27 -10.01 6.25
N LEU A 127 3.80 -9.20 5.32
CA LEU A 127 3.95 -7.75 5.53
C LEU A 127 2.59 -7.08 5.69
N ASN A 128 1.58 -7.59 5.00
CA ASN A 128 0.22 -7.08 5.09
C ASN A 128 -0.33 -7.19 6.53
N GLU A 129 -0.14 -8.34 7.16
CA GLU A 129 -0.55 -8.55 8.56
C GLU A 129 0.21 -7.63 9.51
N LEU A 130 1.50 -7.45 9.29
CA LEU A 130 2.34 -6.54 10.09
C LEU A 130 1.82 -5.10 9.99
N VAL A 131 1.54 -4.64 8.79
CA VAL A 131 1.01 -3.29 8.55
C VAL A 131 -0.34 -3.11 9.24
N GLU A 132 -1.26 -4.06 9.05
CA GLU A 132 -2.60 -3.97 9.64
C GLU A 132 -2.56 -3.94 11.17
N TYR A 133 -1.70 -4.75 11.78
CA TYR A 133 -1.52 -4.75 13.24
C TYR A 133 -1.03 -3.38 13.74
N HIS A 134 -0.05 -2.79 13.05
CA HIS A 134 0.54 -1.51 13.47
C HIS A 134 -0.30 -0.28 13.11
N ARG A 135 -1.46 -0.47 12.50
CA ARG A 135 -2.47 0.60 12.39
C ARG A 135 -3.14 0.90 13.73
N THR A 136 -3.14 -0.08 14.64
CA THR A 136 -3.75 0.05 15.97
C THR A 136 -2.74 -0.04 17.11
N ALA A 137 -1.53 -0.52 16.84
CA ALA A 137 -0.45 -0.64 17.82
C ALA A 137 0.77 0.12 17.33
N SER A 138 1.39 0.89 18.22
CA SER A 138 2.54 1.73 17.86
C SER A 138 3.70 0.92 17.29
N VAL A 139 4.34 1.44 16.25
CA VAL A 139 5.58 0.89 15.68
C VAL A 139 6.81 1.27 16.49
N SER A 140 6.72 2.32 17.29
CA SER A 140 7.83 2.83 18.10
C SER A 140 7.62 2.51 19.57
N ARG A 141 8.71 2.25 20.29
CA ARG A 141 8.69 2.07 21.74
C ARG A 141 8.79 3.37 22.52
N SER A 142 9.36 4.40 21.89
CA SER A 142 9.60 5.70 22.53
C SER A 142 8.48 6.70 22.28
N GLN A 143 7.66 6.49 21.24
CA GLN A 143 6.58 7.39 20.85
C GLN A 143 5.35 6.56 20.46
N ASP A 144 4.19 7.13 20.59
CA ASP A 144 2.95 6.48 20.10
C ASP A 144 2.75 6.85 18.63
N VAL A 145 3.24 5.99 17.74
CA VAL A 145 3.14 6.19 16.29
C VAL A 145 2.43 4.99 15.67
N LYS A 146 1.24 5.21 15.15
CA LYS A 146 0.46 4.22 14.44
C LYS A 146 0.51 4.48 12.94
N LEU A 147 0.52 3.41 12.17
CA LEU A 147 0.58 3.53 10.71
C LEU A 147 -0.72 4.09 10.15
N ARG A 148 -0.58 5.05 9.25
CA ARG A 148 -1.69 5.64 8.50
C ARG A 148 -1.31 5.70 7.04
N ASP A 149 -2.27 5.41 6.16
CA ASP A 149 -2.02 5.53 4.73
C ASP A 149 -1.62 6.96 4.40
N MET A 150 -0.64 7.10 3.51
CA MET A 150 -0.36 8.40 2.93
C MET A 150 -1.59 8.82 2.16
N VAL A 151 -2.22 9.92 2.62
CA VAL A 151 -3.19 10.58 1.76
C VAL A 151 -2.38 11.09 0.57
N PRO A 152 -2.75 10.75 -0.68
CA PRO A 152 -2.06 11.31 -1.84
C PRO A 152 -2.02 12.82 -1.69
N GLU A 153 -0.82 13.41 -1.81
CA GLU A 153 -0.69 14.85 -1.75
C GLU A 153 -1.71 15.46 -2.70
N GLU A 154 -2.60 16.24 -2.10
CA GLU A 154 -3.50 17.10 -2.82
C GLU A 154 -3.99 16.50 -4.13
N CYS A 155 -4.84 15.50 -4.05
CA CYS A 155 -5.62 15.18 -5.20
C CYS A 155 -6.65 16.29 -5.39
N LEU A 156 -6.22 17.36 -6.02
CA LEU A 156 -7.08 18.45 -6.39
C LEU A 156 -7.71 18.14 -7.74
N VAL A 157 -9.01 18.31 -7.81
CA VAL A 157 -9.77 18.20 -9.04
C VAL A 157 -10.60 19.46 -9.23
N GLN A 158 -10.90 19.77 -10.47
CA GLN A 158 -11.72 20.93 -10.81
C GLN A 158 -13.04 20.47 -11.40
N ALA A 159 -14.13 21.07 -10.95
CA ALA A 159 -15.46 20.75 -11.45
C ALA A 159 -15.62 21.16 -12.90
N LEU A 160 -16.08 20.23 -13.74
CA LEU A 160 -16.43 20.46 -15.14
C LEU A 160 -17.85 20.97 -15.28
N TYR A 161 -18.72 20.65 -14.34
CA TYR A 161 -20.14 20.97 -14.35
C TYR A 161 -20.59 21.34 -12.94
N ASP A 162 -21.72 22.03 -12.86
CA ASP A 162 -22.40 22.22 -11.57
C ASP A 162 -22.97 20.88 -11.09
N PHE A 163 -22.90 20.65 -9.80
CA PHE A 163 -23.49 19.48 -9.16
C PHE A 163 -24.37 19.89 -7.99
N ALA A 164 -25.63 19.52 -8.05
CA ALA A 164 -26.60 19.75 -6.98
C ALA A 164 -26.87 18.43 -6.25
N PRO A 165 -26.69 18.37 -4.92
CA PRO A 165 -26.98 17.17 -4.15
C PRO A 165 -28.42 16.74 -4.30
N GLN A 166 -28.65 15.45 -4.50
CA GLN A 166 -29.99 14.86 -4.52
C GLN A 166 -30.29 14.07 -3.26
N GLU A 167 -29.24 13.70 -2.51
CA GLU A 167 -29.35 12.95 -1.28
C GLU A 167 -28.46 13.58 -0.20
N PRO A 168 -28.81 13.38 1.10
CA PRO A 168 -27.93 13.82 2.19
C PRO A 168 -26.54 13.17 2.08
N GLY A 169 -25.50 13.94 2.36
CA GLY A 169 -24.14 13.46 2.30
C GLY A 169 -23.42 13.70 0.98
N GLU A 170 -24.09 14.30 0.01
CA GLU A 170 -23.47 14.70 -1.26
C GLU A 170 -22.89 16.12 -1.17
N LEU A 171 -21.83 16.37 -1.93
CA LEU A 171 -21.12 17.65 -1.95
C LEU A 171 -21.62 18.52 -3.10
N GLU A 172 -22.18 19.68 -2.78
CA GLU A 172 -22.58 20.67 -3.78
C GLU A 172 -21.36 21.45 -4.29
N PHE A 173 -21.26 21.61 -5.61
CA PHE A 173 -20.26 22.49 -6.21
C PHE A 173 -20.74 23.07 -7.54
N LYS A 174 -20.02 24.07 -7.99
CA LYS A 174 -20.27 24.71 -9.29
C LYS A 174 -19.08 24.51 -10.20
N ARG A 175 -19.33 24.60 -11.49
CA ARG A 175 -18.27 24.53 -12.51
C ARG A 175 -17.13 25.48 -12.17
N GLY A 176 -15.91 24.96 -12.24
CA GLY A 176 -14.70 25.72 -11.92
C GLY A 176 -14.25 25.62 -10.48
N ASP A 177 -15.07 25.08 -9.59
CA ASP A 177 -14.67 24.88 -8.19
C ASP A 177 -13.55 23.84 -8.09
N VAL A 178 -12.62 24.11 -7.20
CA VAL A 178 -11.52 23.18 -6.91
C VAL A 178 -11.89 22.36 -5.66
N ILE A 179 -11.81 21.05 -5.81
CA ILE A 179 -12.23 20.10 -4.79
C ILE A 179 -11.01 19.30 -4.33
N THR A 180 -10.81 19.20 -3.02
CA THR A 180 -9.80 18.31 -2.45
C THR A 180 -10.41 16.93 -2.29
N VAL A 181 -9.94 15.94 -3.05
CA VAL A 181 -10.44 14.56 -2.97
C VAL A 181 -9.83 13.87 -1.77
N THR A 182 -10.67 13.32 -0.91
CA THR A 182 -10.26 12.64 0.32
C THR A 182 -10.34 11.12 0.22
N ASP A 183 -11.21 10.60 -0.65
CA ASP A 183 -11.40 9.17 -0.83
C ASP A 183 -11.79 8.87 -2.28
N ARG A 184 -11.09 7.94 -2.92
CA ARG A 184 -11.33 7.46 -4.28
C ARG A 184 -11.52 5.96 -4.36
N THR A 185 -11.94 5.34 -3.29
CA THR A 185 -12.13 3.90 -3.21
C THR A 185 -13.19 3.43 -4.21
N ASP A 186 -14.28 4.18 -4.36
CA ASP A 186 -15.32 3.92 -5.37
C ASP A 186 -14.95 4.60 -6.69
N GLN A 187 -15.13 3.92 -7.82
CA GLN A 187 -14.82 4.45 -9.13
C GLN A 187 -15.76 5.56 -9.59
N HIS A 188 -16.99 5.55 -9.13
CA HIS A 188 -18.04 6.45 -9.62
C HIS A 188 -18.34 7.62 -8.67
N TRP A 189 -18.18 7.40 -7.38
CA TRP A 189 -18.47 8.38 -6.35
C TRP A 189 -17.27 8.57 -5.43
N TRP A 190 -16.73 9.76 -5.43
CA TRP A 190 -15.60 10.11 -4.59
C TRP A 190 -16.03 11.00 -3.44
N HIS A 191 -15.30 10.94 -2.33
CA HIS A 191 -15.44 11.91 -1.25
C HIS A 191 -14.50 13.07 -1.47
N GLY A 192 -14.97 14.27 -1.17
CA GLY A 192 -14.14 15.46 -1.27
C GLY A 192 -14.56 16.56 -0.33
N GLU A 193 -13.77 17.62 -0.33
CA GLU A 193 -13.96 18.79 0.50
C GLU A 193 -13.84 20.06 -0.31
N ILE A 194 -14.73 21.03 -0.02
CA ILE A 194 -14.61 22.42 -0.48
C ILE A 194 -14.81 23.30 0.74
N GLY A 195 -13.72 23.94 1.21
CA GLY A 195 -13.78 24.73 2.44
C GLY A 195 -14.25 23.88 3.63
N ASN A 196 -15.38 24.24 4.22
CA ASN A 196 -15.94 23.53 5.38
C ASN A 196 -16.96 22.45 5.00
N ARG A 197 -17.22 22.28 3.70
CA ARG A 197 -18.20 21.30 3.21
C ARG A 197 -17.52 20.02 2.79
N ARG A 198 -18.13 18.90 3.11
CA ARG A 198 -17.64 17.55 2.76
C ARG A 198 -18.79 16.73 2.22
N GLY A 199 -18.49 15.84 1.30
CA GLY A 199 -19.49 14.91 0.80
C GLY A 199 -19.07 14.14 -0.43
N LEU A 200 -20.00 13.32 -0.92
CA LEU A 200 -19.85 12.52 -2.11
C LEU A 200 -20.17 13.32 -3.36
N PHE A 201 -19.47 13.03 -4.44
CA PHE A 201 -19.74 13.63 -5.75
C PHE A 201 -19.39 12.64 -6.87
N PRO A 202 -20.00 12.80 -8.06
CA PRO A 202 -19.69 11.92 -9.20
C PRO A 202 -18.29 12.20 -9.75
N SER A 203 -17.48 11.17 -9.90
CA SER A 203 -16.12 11.31 -10.42
C SER A 203 -16.06 11.80 -11.87
N THR A 204 -17.13 11.60 -12.64
CA THR A 204 -17.22 12.05 -14.03
C THR A 204 -17.42 13.57 -14.17
N TYR A 205 -17.76 14.27 -13.09
CA TYR A 205 -18.00 15.70 -13.09
C TYR A 205 -16.74 16.54 -12.84
N VAL A 206 -15.61 15.87 -12.65
CA VAL A 206 -14.35 16.54 -12.31
C VAL A 206 -13.21 16.09 -13.20
N THR A 207 -12.18 16.93 -13.29
CA THR A 207 -10.93 16.65 -14.00
C THR A 207 -9.76 16.98 -13.08
N PRO A 208 -8.59 16.34 -13.25
CA PRO A 208 -7.41 16.69 -12.45
C PRO A 208 -7.09 18.18 -12.58
N TYR A 209 -6.81 18.80 -11.42
CA TYR A 209 -6.44 20.22 -11.37
C TYR A 209 -4.92 20.34 -11.25
N HIS A 210 -4.34 21.15 -12.13
CA HIS A 210 -2.92 21.47 -12.12
C HIS A 210 -2.78 22.98 -11.92
N SER A 211 -2.14 23.35 -10.82
CA SER A 211 -1.84 24.75 -10.53
C SER A 211 -0.65 25.25 -11.35
#